data_356874ad5ae521316f68f10c0ee286da
#
_entry.id   356874ad5ae521316f68f10c0ee286da
#
_cell.length_a   1.000
_cell.length_b   1.000
_cell.length_c   1.000
_cell.angle_alpha   90.00
_cell.angle_beta   90.00
_cell.angle_gamma   90.00
#
_symmetry.space_group_name_H-M   'P 1'
#
loop_
_entity.id
_entity.type
_entity.pdbx_description
1 polymer ?
#
loop_
_entity_poly.entity_id
_entity_poly.type
_entity_poly.pdbx_seq_one_letter_code
_entity_poly.pdbx_strand_id
1 'polypeptide(L)'
;MNKKFLMIGMFLLNAGWTLNAQEVNVKREGEPFTHYWSVGTCAGRANEGLRTSWLEQLKLAKEHCGFQYLRMHGLFDDDMFVYIEKPDGSVVYNWQYIDEVYDRMLDAGVKPFVELSFSPKGIAADNSKMQMWYRNRVSFDEKRLGKWHDLVKAFTQHVVDRYGVEEVLTWYFEVWNEPNLNTNPKAGFFDGTKSDYFKLYKASVAAVKSVDSRLRVGGPASSNFIADTRYDGEVYEQSKSRFYSQDKINKQQWKGSWIEDFIAYCEKENLPLDFISTHPYPTDYALDPETGKSKDAVRYVHSLRDDISWIRKQLAKSKYPDAEVHLTEWSTSPNSRDVMHDILPPAAYILKCNLDCLGMANSLMYWTFTDIFEEKGGGESIFHGGFGMINFQGMVKPSFHAYRMLNQLGDEKLYYKDPLFVSRSSTTGKVTAVAFNYPKEYENAVPSSKNFHNYMEASSKELELELTGLTPGTTFIVETMDKDHGNVYDEYMKIGAPHSPNREETTYLKERAWGTLKETIRVSQDGTLKLKRDLLPWTCILIKEL
;
A
#
# COMPACT_ATOMS: atom_id res chain seq x y z
N MET A 1 2.94 49.47 -67.12
CA MET A 1 2.66 48.04 -66.92
C MET A 1 2.46 47.82 -65.39
N ASN A 2 1.19 47.74 -64.98
CA ASN A 2 0.80 47.62 -63.59
C ASN A 2 0.76 46.14 -63.19
N LYS A 3 1.55 45.73 -62.20
CA LYS A 3 1.40 44.43 -61.53
C LYS A 3 0.60 44.63 -60.24
N LYS A 4 -0.65 44.17 -60.23
CA LYS A 4 -1.49 44.04 -59.03
C LYS A 4 -1.01 42.86 -58.23
N PHE A 5 -0.61 43.10 -56.97
CA PHE A 5 -0.41 42.06 -55.99
C PHE A 5 -1.76 41.68 -55.35
N LEU A 6 -2.15 40.44 -55.49
CA LEU A 6 -3.32 39.84 -54.86
C LEU A 6 -2.87 39.28 -53.48
N MET A 7 -3.31 39.93 -52.39
CA MET A 7 -3.09 39.46 -51.01
C MET A 7 -4.19 38.43 -50.68
N ILE A 8 -3.82 37.13 -50.64
CA ILE A 8 -4.71 36.07 -50.15
C ILE A 8 -4.55 36.05 -48.63
N GLY A 9 -5.58 36.51 -47.92
CA GLY A 9 -5.69 36.39 -46.49
C GLY A 9 -5.99 34.94 -46.10
N MET A 10 -5.03 34.32 -45.46
CA MET A 10 -5.19 32.96 -44.91
C MET A 10 -5.90 33.10 -43.55
N PHE A 11 -7.21 32.84 -43.51
CA PHE A 11 -7.95 32.68 -42.28
C PHE A 11 -7.53 31.34 -41.64
N LEU A 12 -6.66 31.39 -40.62
CA LEU A 12 -6.43 30.30 -39.73
C LEU A 12 -7.68 30.12 -38.85
N LEU A 13 -8.53 29.19 -39.18
CA LEU A 13 -9.55 28.64 -38.32
C LEU A 13 -8.81 27.94 -37.15
N ASN A 14 -8.65 28.63 -36.05
CA ASN A 14 -8.37 27.99 -34.76
C ASN A 14 -9.60 27.12 -34.40
N ALA A 15 -9.55 25.84 -34.77
CA ALA A 15 -10.43 24.85 -34.19
C ALA A 15 -9.98 24.66 -32.73
N GLY A 16 -10.47 25.53 -31.84
CA GLY A 16 -10.39 25.32 -30.43
C GLY A 16 -11.16 24.05 -30.12
N TRP A 17 -10.44 23.01 -29.72
CA TRP A 17 -11.04 21.85 -29.08
C TRP A 17 -11.59 22.35 -27.75
N THR A 18 -12.88 22.66 -27.70
CA THR A 18 -13.59 22.82 -26.43
C THR A 18 -13.62 21.45 -25.80
N LEU A 19 -12.79 21.22 -24.79
CA LEU A 19 -12.96 20.12 -23.86
C LEU A 19 -14.36 20.32 -23.25
N ASN A 20 -15.33 19.49 -23.59
CA ASN A 20 -16.64 19.52 -22.97
C ASN A 20 -16.47 19.25 -21.48
N ALA A 21 -17.07 20.12 -20.65
CA ALA A 21 -17.17 19.91 -19.21
C ALA A 21 -17.64 18.48 -18.91
N GLN A 22 -17.06 17.84 -17.91
CA GLN A 22 -17.48 16.49 -17.49
C GLN A 22 -18.79 16.63 -16.73
N GLU A 23 -19.90 16.44 -17.44
CA GLU A 23 -21.24 16.50 -16.85
C GLU A 23 -21.59 15.17 -16.16
N VAL A 24 -21.98 15.24 -14.88
CA VAL A 24 -22.42 14.10 -14.09
C VAL A 24 -23.77 14.39 -13.43
N ASN A 25 -24.81 13.69 -13.85
CA ASN A 25 -26.10 13.74 -13.18
C ASN A 25 -26.04 12.87 -11.92
N VAL A 26 -26.15 13.52 -10.74
CA VAL A 26 -26.02 12.82 -9.45
C VAL A 26 -27.24 11.96 -9.09
N LYS A 27 -28.36 12.06 -9.84
CA LYS A 27 -29.56 11.23 -9.66
C LYS A 27 -29.53 9.93 -10.47
N ARG A 28 -28.49 9.75 -11.32
CA ARG A 28 -28.32 8.48 -12.05
C ARG A 28 -28.16 7.31 -11.10
N GLU A 29 -28.47 6.11 -11.55
CA GLU A 29 -28.16 4.87 -10.85
C GLU A 29 -26.64 4.74 -10.67
N GLY A 30 -26.20 4.48 -9.45
CA GLY A 30 -24.79 4.29 -9.10
C GLY A 30 -24.42 2.81 -9.09
N GLU A 31 -23.17 2.52 -9.39
CA GLU A 31 -22.59 1.18 -9.23
C GLU A 31 -22.05 1.03 -7.80
N PRO A 32 -22.54 0.06 -7.00
CA PRO A 32 -22.02 -0.14 -5.65
C PRO A 32 -20.54 -0.54 -5.67
N PHE A 33 -19.77 -0.04 -4.72
CA PHE A 33 -18.38 -0.42 -4.52
C PHE A 33 -17.98 -0.40 -3.04
N THR A 34 -16.91 -1.08 -2.71
CA THR A 34 -16.35 -1.14 -1.36
C THR A 34 -15.09 -0.28 -1.26
N HIS A 35 -14.85 0.31 -0.09
CA HIS A 35 -13.61 1.03 0.23
C HIS A 35 -12.47 0.05 0.50
N TYR A 36 -12.11 -0.76 -0.50
CA TYR A 36 -11.07 -1.80 -0.36
C TYR A 36 -9.69 -1.24 -0.01
N TRP A 37 -9.43 0.05 -0.29
CA TRP A 37 -8.23 0.78 0.12
C TRP A 37 -8.17 1.08 1.64
N SER A 38 -9.31 1.05 2.33
CA SER A 38 -9.40 1.22 3.78
C SER A 38 -9.52 -0.11 4.52
N VAL A 39 -9.46 -1.26 3.82
CA VAL A 39 -9.46 -2.57 4.49
C VAL A 39 -8.25 -2.70 5.39
N GLY A 40 -7.06 -2.26 4.96
CA GLY A 40 -5.90 -2.35 5.84
C GLY A 40 -4.75 -1.42 5.47
N THR A 41 -3.81 -1.34 6.39
CA THR A 41 -2.50 -0.70 6.23
C THR A 41 -1.45 -1.53 6.96
N CYS A 42 -0.18 -1.13 6.87
CA CYS A 42 0.93 -1.83 7.48
C CYS A 42 1.68 -0.98 8.49
N ALA A 43 2.41 -1.65 9.38
CA ALA A 43 3.42 -1.09 10.26
C ALA A 43 4.73 -1.88 10.12
N GLY A 44 5.79 -1.42 10.77
CA GLY A 44 7.02 -2.18 10.89
C GLY A 44 6.89 -3.38 11.83
N ARG A 45 7.64 -3.39 12.91
CA ARG A 45 7.68 -4.53 13.85
C ARG A 45 6.57 -4.49 14.90
N ALA A 46 6.10 -5.65 15.33
CA ALA A 46 5.12 -5.78 16.40
C ALA A 46 5.58 -5.10 17.72
N ASN A 47 6.86 -5.17 18.06
CA ASN A 47 7.43 -4.51 19.23
C ASN A 47 7.26 -2.98 19.23
N GLU A 48 7.25 -2.35 18.04
CA GLU A 48 7.00 -0.90 17.90
C GLU A 48 5.59 -0.52 18.37
N GLY A 49 4.62 -1.44 18.24
CA GLY A 49 3.22 -1.27 18.70
C GLY A 49 3.05 -1.10 20.21
N LEU A 50 4.09 -1.40 20.99
CA LEU A 50 4.10 -1.18 22.45
C LEU A 50 4.28 0.31 22.83
N ARG A 51 4.59 1.19 21.85
CA ARG A 51 4.82 2.62 22.10
C ARG A 51 3.51 3.43 22.08
N THR A 52 3.38 4.34 23.01
CA THR A 52 2.21 5.24 23.08
C THR A 52 2.06 6.08 21.81
N SER A 53 3.16 6.65 21.31
CA SER A 53 3.13 7.48 20.09
C SER A 53 2.70 6.69 18.85
N TRP A 54 3.05 5.42 18.76
CA TRP A 54 2.60 4.54 17.69
C TRP A 54 1.07 4.34 17.73
N LEU A 55 0.52 4.08 18.91
CA LEU A 55 -0.91 3.93 19.12
C LEU A 55 -1.69 5.23 18.83
N GLU A 56 -1.15 6.39 19.22
CA GLU A 56 -1.75 7.70 18.90
C GLU A 56 -1.83 7.91 17.39
N GLN A 57 -0.76 7.56 16.66
CA GLN A 57 -0.74 7.64 15.19
C GLN A 57 -1.67 6.62 14.54
N LEU A 58 -1.81 5.40 15.10
CA LEU A 58 -2.76 4.41 14.62
C LEU A 58 -4.20 4.90 14.75
N LYS A 59 -4.56 5.49 15.89
CA LYS A 59 -5.89 6.10 16.12
C LYS A 59 -6.17 7.21 15.12
N LEU A 60 -5.18 8.08 14.87
CA LEU A 60 -5.29 9.14 13.87
C LEU A 60 -5.51 8.57 12.45
N ALA A 61 -4.75 7.55 12.07
CA ALA A 61 -4.90 6.89 10.78
C ALA A 61 -6.27 6.20 10.66
N LYS A 62 -6.73 5.52 11.71
CA LYS A 62 -8.07 4.91 11.76
C LYS A 62 -9.18 5.95 11.58
N GLU A 63 -9.13 7.04 12.33
CA GLU A 63 -10.15 8.09 12.31
C GLU A 63 -10.29 8.74 10.93
N HIS A 64 -9.17 9.06 10.29
CA HIS A 64 -9.18 9.83 9.05
C HIS A 64 -9.14 8.99 7.78
N CYS A 65 -8.42 7.86 7.79
CA CYS A 65 -8.25 6.99 6.62
C CYS A 65 -9.16 5.75 6.65
N GLY A 66 -9.80 5.46 7.79
CA GLY A 66 -10.81 4.39 7.92
C GLY A 66 -10.25 2.98 8.01
N PHE A 67 -8.94 2.78 8.15
CA PHE A 67 -8.32 1.46 8.15
C PHE A 67 -8.94 0.50 9.17
N GLN A 68 -9.24 -0.71 8.73
CA GLN A 68 -9.90 -1.75 9.53
C GLN A 68 -8.92 -2.79 10.05
N TYR A 69 -7.85 -3.08 9.31
CA TYR A 69 -6.84 -4.07 9.65
C TYR A 69 -5.44 -3.44 9.65
N LEU A 70 -4.57 -4.03 10.46
CA LEU A 70 -3.15 -3.70 10.49
C LEU A 70 -2.31 -4.96 10.38
N ARG A 71 -1.37 -4.96 9.43
CA ARG A 71 -0.33 -5.97 9.25
C ARG A 71 0.99 -5.46 9.81
N MET A 72 1.74 -6.30 10.50
CA MET A 72 3.04 -5.95 11.08
C MET A 72 3.96 -7.17 11.12
N HIS A 73 5.26 -6.94 11.00
CA HIS A 73 6.29 -7.97 11.05
C HIS A 73 6.60 -8.46 12.47
N GLY A 74 7.20 -9.65 12.54
CA GLY A 74 7.95 -10.08 13.72
C GLY A 74 7.12 -10.34 14.96
N LEU A 75 5.91 -10.88 14.80
CA LEU A 75 5.04 -11.23 15.92
C LEU A 75 5.70 -12.24 16.87
N PHE A 76 6.56 -13.11 16.35
CA PHE A 76 7.27 -14.15 17.10
C PHE A 76 8.77 -13.83 17.31
N ASP A 77 9.19 -12.60 17.07
CA ASP A 77 10.57 -12.19 17.30
C ASP A 77 10.97 -12.36 18.77
N ASP A 78 12.26 -12.54 19.01
CA ASP A 78 12.79 -12.77 20.37
C ASP A 78 12.42 -11.65 21.34
N ASP A 79 12.30 -10.40 20.88
CA ASP A 79 11.95 -9.23 21.70
C ASP A 79 10.43 -9.07 21.94
N MET A 80 9.61 -9.96 21.40
CA MET A 80 8.21 -10.16 21.81
C MET A 80 8.07 -11.19 22.92
N PHE A 81 9.16 -11.88 23.29
CA PHE A 81 9.24 -12.87 24.37
C PHE A 81 8.21 -14.01 24.30
N VAL A 82 7.74 -14.36 23.12
CA VAL A 82 6.64 -15.29 22.92
C VAL A 82 7.04 -16.73 23.21
N TYR A 83 8.25 -17.14 22.81
CA TYR A 83 8.74 -18.52 22.86
C TYR A 83 9.91 -18.66 23.85
N ILE A 84 9.67 -19.33 24.96
CA ILE A 84 10.68 -19.54 26.01
C ILE A 84 10.92 -21.03 26.18
N GLU A 85 12.07 -21.53 25.72
CA GLU A 85 12.52 -22.90 25.94
C GLU A 85 13.31 -22.98 27.26
N LYS A 86 12.85 -23.85 28.17
CA LYS A 86 13.50 -24.09 29.44
C LYS A 86 14.66 -25.08 29.32
N PRO A 87 15.59 -25.13 30.32
CA PRO A 87 16.70 -26.06 30.29
C PRO A 87 16.31 -27.55 30.20
N ASP A 88 15.12 -27.93 30.67
CA ASP A 88 14.57 -29.26 30.58
C ASP A 88 13.94 -29.58 29.22
N GLY A 89 13.95 -28.62 28.27
CA GLY A 89 13.37 -28.72 26.94
C GLY A 89 11.87 -28.47 26.88
N SER A 90 11.22 -28.14 28.01
CA SER A 90 9.82 -27.71 28.00
C SER A 90 9.70 -26.29 27.45
N VAL A 91 8.57 -25.99 26.79
CA VAL A 91 8.30 -24.69 26.19
C VAL A 91 7.22 -23.96 26.98
N VAL A 92 7.43 -22.69 27.23
CA VAL A 92 6.42 -21.74 27.73
C VAL A 92 6.14 -20.72 26.66
N TYR A 93 4.88 -20.56 26.31
CA TYR A 93 4.43 -19.45 25.47
C TYR A 93 3.99 -18.29 26.36
N ASN A 94 4.54 -17.11 26.08
CA ASN A 94 4.21 -15.86 26.80
C ASN A 94 3.55 -14.88 25.83
N TRP A 95 2.31 -14.55 26.06
CA TRP A 95 1.50 -13.73 25.16
C TRP A 95 1.40 -12.27 25.58
N GLN A 96 2.02 -11.86 26.69
CA GLN A 96 1.79 -10.54 27.30
C GLN A 96 2.01 -9.38 26.33
N TYR A 97 3.04 -9.42 25.48
CA TYR A 97 3.32 -8.34 24.54
C TYR A 97 2.38 -8.37 23.33
N ILE A 98 2.04 -9.56 22.85
CA ILE A 98 1.03 -9.70 21.80
C ILE A 98 -0.33 -9.20 22.28
N ASP A 99 -0.74 -9.62 23.49
CA ASP A 99 -1.98 -9.19 24.09
C ASP A 99 -2.04 -7.66 24.24
N GLU A 100 -0.98 -7.04 24.75
CA GLU A 100 -0.88 -5.59 24.90
C GLU A 100 -1.06 -4.87 23.55
N VAL A 101 -0.41 -5.35 22.48
CA VAL A 101 -0.52 -4.74 21.14
C VAL A 101 -1.91 -4.97 20.56
N TYR A 102 -2.44 -6.19 20.64
CA TYR A 102 -3.72 -6.53 20.01
C TYR A 102 -4.90 -5.94 20.77
N ASP A 103 -4.87 -5.91 22.10
CA ASP A 103 -5.89 -5.22 22.89
C ASP A 103 -5.98 -3.74 22.48
N ARG A 104 -4.84 -3.04 22.40
CA ARG A 104 -4.79 -1.63 21.98
C ARG A 104 -5.23 -1.40 20.55
N MET A 105 -4.93 -2.31 19.63
CA MET A 105 -5.41 -2.26 18.26
C MET A 105 -6.93 -2.40 18.20
N LEU A 106 -7.48 -3.40 18.88
CA LEU A 106 -8.93 -3.65 18.94
C LEU A 106 -9.67 -2.49 19.64
N ASP A 107 -9.13 -1.94 20.70
CA ASP A 107 -9.66 -0.73 21.37
C ASP A 107 -9.65 0.50 20.45
N ALA A 108 -8.68 0.58 19.53
CA ALA A 108 -8.64 1.60 18.48
C ALA A 108 -9.57 1.28 17.29
N GLY A 109 -10.29 0.14 17.31
CA GLY A 109 -11.15 -0.31 16.23
C GLY A 109 -10.40 -0.84 15.00
N VAL A 110 -9.18 -1.36 15.20
CA VAL A 110 -8.32 -1.93 14.16
C VAL A 110 -8.03 -3.39 14.49
N LYS A 111 -8.31 -4.30 13.55
CA LYS A 111 -8.13 -5.74 13.70
C LYS A 111 -6.74 -6.19 13.23
N PRO A 112 -6.19 -7.27 13.76
CA PRO A 112 -4.99 -7.88 13.21
C PRO A 112 -5.23 -8.46 11.81
N PHE A 113 -4.34 -8.15 10.86
CA PHE A 113 -4.02 -8.98 9.71
C PHE A 113 -2.73 -9.69 10.08
N VAL A 114 -2.87 -10.91 10.62
CA VAL A 114 -1.78 -11.60 11.29
C VAL A 114 -0.73 -12.05 10.28
N GLU A 115 0.51 -11.62 10.46
CA GLU A 115 1.68 -12.18 9.77
C GLU A 115 2.38 -13.16 10.73
N LEU A 116 2.37 -14.44 10.37
CA LEU A 116 3.04 -15.49 11.14
C LEU A 116 4.54 -15.46 10.87
N SER A 117 5.27 -14.59 11.55
CA SER A 117 6.71 -14.33 11.42
C SER A 117 7.30 -13.69 12.69
N PHE A 118 8.60 -13.57 12.85
CA PHE A 118 9.62 -14.40 12.24
C PHE A 118 9.96 -15.57 13.17
N SER A 119 11.10 -16.25 12.95
CA SER A 119 11.39 -17.42 13.78
C SER A 119 12.01 -17.03 15.12
N PRO A 120 11.46 -17.42 16.28
CA PRO A 120 12.15 -17.29 17.55
C PRO A 120 13.40 -18.17 17.59
N LYS A 121 14.40 -17.77 18.39
CA LYS A 121 15.71 -18.44 18.48
C LYS A 121 15.59 -19.94 18.73
N GLY A 122 14.66 -20.38 19.58
CA GLY A 122 14.49 -21.80 19.92
C GLY A 122 13.96 -22.67 18.79
N ILE A 123 13.40 -22.07 17.74
CA ILE A 123 12.88 -22.76 16.55
C ILE A 123 13.80 -22.56 15.35
N ALA A 124 14.52 -21.44 15.30
CA ALA A 124 15.39 -21.10 14.19
C ALA A 124 16.48 -22.17 13.97
N ALA A 125 16.93 -22.31 12.72
CA ALA A 125 18.10 -23.09 12.41
C ALA A 125 19.34 -22.52 13.11
N ASP A 126 20.30 -23.38 13.48
CA ASP A 126 21.49 -22.98 14.23
C ASP A 126 22.37 -21.94 13.46
N ASN A 127 22.31 -21.98 12.12
CA ASN A 127 22.98 -21.05 11.23
C ASN A 127 22.09 -19.91 10.74
N SER A 128 20.90 -19.73 11.33
CA SER A 128 19.98 -18.65 10.94
C SER A 128 20.63 -17.30 11.16
N LYS A 129 20.59 -16.48 10.12
CA LYS A 129 21.07 -15.10 10.18
C LYS A 129 20.00 -14.21 10.81
N MET A 130 20.46 -13.18 11.51
CA MET A 130 19.59 -12.07 11.87
C MET A 130 19.70 -11.01 10.76
N GLN A 131 18.55 -10.66 10.21
CA GLN A 131 18.39 -9.53 9.32
C GLN A 131 17.71 -8.42 10.10
N MET A 132 18.43 -7.32 10.39
CA MET A 132 17.91 -6.30 11.29
C MET A 132 17.54 -6.92 12.66
N TRP A 133 16.28 -7.13 12.93
CA TRP A 133 15.73 -7.73 14.14
C TRP A 133 15.23 -9.17 13.94
N TYR A 134 15.14 -9.63 12.69
CA TYR A 134 14.43 -10.85 12.29
C TYR A 134 15.37 -12.04 12.12
N ARG A 135 14.93 -13.20 12.58
CA ARG A 135 15.56 -14.46 12.20
C ARG A 135 14.85 -15.03 10.98
N ASN A 136 15.57 -15.08 9.89
CA ASN A 136 15.04 -15.37 8.56
C ASN A 136 14.89 -16.86 8.24
N ARG A 137 15.13 -17.76 9.17
CA ARG A 137 15.06 -19.20 8.89
C ARG A 137 14.48 -20.01 10.03
N VAL A 138 13.33 -20.63 9.79
CA VAL A 138 12.87 -21.82 10.52
C VAL A 138 13.74 -23.00 10.05
N SER A 139 14.15 -23.88 10.95
CA SER A 139 14.73 -25.15 10.52
C SER A 139 13.66 -26.06 9.92
N PHE A 140 14.01 -26.71 8.81
CA PHE A 140 13.11 -27.61 8.08
C PHE A 140 13.32 -29.08 8.43
N ASP A 141 14.12 -29.40 9.46
CA ASP A 141 14.07 -30.72 10.07
C ASP A 141 12.70 -30.92 10.75
N GLU A 142 12.25 -32.19 10.77
CA GLU A 142 10.91 -32.53 11.22
C GLU A 142 10.61 -32.04 12.64
N LYS A 143 11.58 -32.11 13.54
CA LYS A 143 11.44 -31.69 14.95
C LYS A 143 11.20 -30.18 15.08
N ARG A 144 11.99 -29.37 14.40
CA ARG A 144 11.89 -27.90 14.49
C ARG A 144 10.69 -27.36 13.74
N LEU A 145 10.34 -27.98 12.60
CA LEU A 145 9.10 -27.67 11.89
C LEU A 145 7.87 -28.06 12.75
N GLY A 146 7.96 -29.14 13.54
CA GLY A 146 6.95 -29.47 14.55
C GLY A 146 6.81 -28.40 15.63
N LYS A 147 7.94 -27.87 16.16
CA LYS A 147 7.90 -26.75 17.12
C LYS A 147 7.25 -25.47 16.52
N TRP A 148 7.49 -25.19 15.24
CA TRP A 148 6.82 -24.09 14.53
C TRP A 148 5.31 -24.32 14.45
N HIS A 149 4.89 -25.51 14.03
CA HIS A 149 3.48 -25.90 14.02
C HIS A 149 2.83 -25.70 15.40
N ASP A 150 3.49 -26.15 16.47
CA ASP A 150 2.96 -26.06 17.83
C ASP A 150 2.87 -24.61 18.32
N LEU A 151 3.86 -23.76 17.97
CA LEU A 151 3.81 -22.32 18.25
C LEU A 151 2.61 -21.66 17.55
N VAL A 152 2.45 -21.90 16.25
CA VAL A 152 1.35 -21.31 15.46
C VAL A 152 0.00 -21.79 15.99
N LYS A 153 -0.12 -23.09 16.33
CA LYS A 153 -1.34 -23.64 16.93
C LYS A 153 -1.64 -23.01 18.29
N ALA A 154 -0.64 -22.92 19.17
CA ALA A 154 -0.80 -22.34 20.50
C ALA A 154 -1.19 -20.87 20.43
N PHE A 155 -0.58 -20.09 19.51
CA PHE A 155 -0.95 -18.72 19.25
C PHE A 155 -2.40 -18.59 18.75
N THR A 156 -2.77 -19.40 17.77
CA THR A 156 -4.12 -19.38 17.20
C THR A 156 -5.17 -19.74 18.26
N GLN A 157 -4.91 -20.76 19.08
CA GLN A 157 -5.79 -21.12 20.18
C GLN A 157 -5.89 -20.00 21.21
N HIS A 158 -4.75 -19.38 21.57
CA HIS A 158 -4.71 -18.27 22.51
C HIS A 158 -5.59 -17.09 22.06
N VAL A 159 -5.47 -16.65 20.81
CA VAL A 159 -6.27 -15.52 20.32
C VAL A 159 -7.75 -15.87 20.21
N VAL A 160 -8.10 -17.12 19.88
CA VAL A 160 -9.49 -17.62 19.90
C VAL A 160 -10.04 -17.64 21.33
N ASP A 161 -9.28 -18.12 22.30
CA ASP A 161 -9.69 -18.19 23.71
C ASP A 161 -9.84 -16.76 24.32
N ARG A 162 -8.96 -15.83 23.92
CA ARG A 162 -8.95 -14.47 24.46
C ARG A 162 -10.02 -13.57 23.85
N TYR A 163 -10.16 -13.58 22.52
CA TYR A 163 -11.02 -12.63 21.80
C TYR A 163 -12.33 -13.23 21.33
N GLY A 164 -12.48 -14.55 21.43
CA GLY A 164 -13.65 -15.28 20.95
C GLY A 164 -13.53 -15.67 19.46
N VAL A 165 -14.06 -16.86 19.14
CA VAL A 165 -13.96 -17.41 17.78
C VAL A 165 -14.58 -16.51 16.72
N GLU A 166 -15.73 -15.88 17.01
CA GLU A 166 -16.43 -15.03 16.02
C GLU A 166 -15.62 -13.76 15.67
N GLU A 167 -14.87 -13.19 16.62
CA GLU A 167 -13.94 -12.10 16.32
C GLU A 167 -12.77 -12.60 15.47
N VAL A 168 -12.13 -13.70 15.85
CA VAL A 168 -10.94 -14.21 15.17
C VAL A 168 -11.27 -14.76 13.77
N LEU A 169 -12.50 -15.22 13.52
CA LEU A 169 -12.98 -15.58 12.18
C LEU A 169 -12.98 -14.40 11.20
N THR A 170 -12.96 -13.17 11.71
CA THR A 170 -12.82 -11.98 10.86
C THR A 170 -11.37 -11.67 10.48
N TRP A 171 -10.39 -12.27 11.17
CA TRP A 171 -8.98 -12.02 10.94
C TRP A 171 -8.43 -12.82 9.75
N TYR A 172 -7.21 -12.45 9.31
CA TYR A 172 -6.44 -13.14 8.29
C TYR A 172 -5.15 -13.66 8.91
N PHE A 173 -4.70 -14.83 8.47
CA PHE A 173 -3.44 -15.43 8.89
C PHE A 173 -2.55 -15.60 7.66
N GLU A 174 -1.60 -14.72 7.48
CA GLU A 174 -0.62 -14.74 6.41
C GLU A 174 0.64 -15.47 6.87
N VAL A 175 1.15 -16.34 6.03
CA VAL A 175 2.32 -17.15 6.38
C VAL A 175 3.59 -16.48 5.89
N TRP A 176 4.38 -15.96 6.84
CA TRP A 176 5.68 -15.32 6.62
C TRP A 176 5.62 -13.97 5.90
N ASN A 177 6.84 -13.45 5.58
CA ASN A 177 7.06 -12.24 4.81
C ASN A 177 8.15 -12.44 3.76
N GLU A 178 7.87 -12.11 2.50
CA GLU A 178 8.80 -12.06 1.37
C GLU A 178 9.77 -13.24 1.25
N PRO A 179 9.28 -14.49 1.30
CA PRO A 179 10.14 -15.67 1.35
C PRO A 179 10.96 -15.85 0.06
N ASN A 180 10.55 -15.23 -1.04
CA ASN A 180 11.26 -15.28 -2.31
C ASN A 180 12.50 -14.36 -2.38
N LEU A 181 12.71 -13.48 -1.40
CA LEU A 181 13.95 -12.70 -1.29
C LEU A 181 15.15 -13.51 -0.76
N ASN A 182 15.05 -14.81 -0.69
CA ASN A 182 16.13 -15.74 -0.39
C ASN A 182 17.30 -15.67 -1.39
N THR A 183 17.03 -15.22 -2.62
CA THR A 183 18.03 -15.08 -3.69
C THR A 183 18.96 -13.87 -3.50
N ASN A 184 18.66 -12.98 -2.58
CA ASN A 184 19.52 -11.86 -2.24
C ASN A 184 20.42 -12.21 -1.04
N PRO A 185 21.72 -12.46 -1.22
CA PRO A 185 22.60 -12.87 -0.12
C PRO A 185 22.78 -11.82 0.98
N LYS A 186 22.27 -10.60 0.78
CA LYS A 186 22.45 -9.48 1.72
C LYS A 186 21.18 -9.00 2.41
N ALA A 187 19.99 -9.39 1.97
CA ALA A 187 18.74 -8.78 2.44
C ALA A 187 17.53 -9.73 2.45
N GLY A 188 17.76 -11.05 2.57
CA GLY A 188 16.65 -11.99 2.52
C GLY A 188 15.88 -12.07 3.83
N PHE A 189 14.56 -11.96 3.75
CA PHE A 189 13.66 -12.23 4.89
C PHE A 189 13.45 -13.74 5.10
N PHE A 190 13.93 -14.58 4.19
CA PHE A 190 13.80 -16.02 4.27
C PHE A 190 15.10 -16.71 3.79
N ASP A 191 15.71 -17.54 4.63
CA ASP A 191 16.93 -18.31 4.29
C ASP A 191 16.54 -19.77 4.06
N GLY A 192 15.84 -20.03 2.97
CA GLY A 192 15.38 -21.33 2.52
C GLY A 192 15.03 -21.31 1.03
N THR A 193 14.65 -22.47 0.50
CA THR A 193 14.18 -22.61 -0.88
C THR A 193 12.67 -22.37 -0.97
N LYS A 194 12.16 -22.25 -2.20
CA LYS A 194 10.72 -22.23 -2.46
C LYS A 194 10.01 -23.46 -1.88
N SER A 195 10.61 -24.64 -2.03
CA SER A 195 10.08 -25.88 -1.44
C SER A 195 10.09 -25.85 0.09
N ASP A 196 11.07 -25.21 0.70
CA ASP A 196 11.10 -25.05 2.16
C ASP A 196 9.96 -24.13 2.63
N TYR A 197 9.71 -23.03 1.92
CA TYR A 197 8.55 -22.20 2.20
C TYR A 197 7.22 -22.96 2.07
N PHE A 198 7.08 -23.79 1.04
CA PHE A 198 5.88 -24.60 0.87
C PHE A 198 5.65 -25.58 2.02
N LYS A 199 6.71 -26.18 2.59
CA LYS A 199 6.61 -27.00 3.82
C LYS A 199 6.17 -26.15 5.02
N LEU A 200 6.74 -24.94 5.15
CA LEU A 200 6.38 -23.98 6.21
C LEU A 200 4.89 -23.61 6.11
N TYR A 201 4.41 -23.27 4.91
CA TYR A 201 3.01 -22.97 4.66
C TYR A 201 2.11 -24.15 5.05
N LYS A 202 2.43 -25.38 4.61
CA LYS A 202 1.68 -26.59 4.97
C LYS A 202 1.58 -26.79 6.48
N ALA A 203 2.68 -26.61 7.21
CA ALA A 203 2.69 -26.73 8.67
C ALA A 203 1.85 -25.63 9.33
N SER A 204 1.94 -24.41 8.86
CA SER A 204 1.18 -23.26 9.38
C SER A 204 -0.32 -23.41 9.13
N VAL A 205 -0.73 -23.80 7.93
CA VAL A 205 -2.13 -24.09 7.60
C VAL A 205 -2.68 -25.20 8.49
N ALA A 206 -1.95 -26.31 8.65
CA ALA A 206 -2.36 -27.40 9.52
C ALA A 206 -2.57 -26.93 10.96
N ALA A 207 -1.67 -26.09 11.48
CA ALA A 207 -1.76 -25.53 12.83
C ALA A 207 -3.00 -24.66 13.00
N VAL A 208 -3.20 -23.64 12.13
CA VAL A 208 -4.34 -22.73 12.21
C VAL A 208 -5.67 -23.46 12.04
N LYS A 209 -5.80 -24.28 11.00
CA LYS A 209 -7.03 -25.02 10.69
C LYS A 209 -7.36 -26.10 11.73
N SER A 210 -6.37 -26.55 12.52
CA SER A 210 -6.63 -27.50 13.63
C SER A 210 -7.36 -26.86 14.81
N VAL A 211 -7.30 -25.52 14.95
CA VAL A 211 -8.04 -24.78 15.98
C VAL A 211 -9.49 -24.53 15.52
N ASP A 212 -9.65 -23.96 14.34
CA ASP A 212 -10.96 -23.87 13.68
C ASP A 212 -10.76 -23.88 12.15
N SER A 213 -11.44 -24.79 11.46
CA SER A 213 -11.30 -24.97 10.01
C SER A 213 -11.79 -23.77 9.18
N ARG A 214 -12.59 -22.87 9.76
CA ARG A 214 -13.13 -21.66 9.13
C ARG A 214 -12.14 -20.49 9.12
N LEU A 215 -11.07 -20.52 9.94
CA LEU A 215 -10.05 -19.47 10.00
C LEU A 215 -9.37 -19.29 8.64
N ARG A 216 -9.16 -18.05 8.21
CA ARG A 216 -8.64 -17.72 6.88
C ARG A 216 -7.12 -17.73 6.88
N VAL A 217 -6.51 -18.55 6.01
CA VAL A 217 -5.05 -18.67 5.86
C VAL A 217 -4.64 -18.47 4.41
N GLY A 218 -3.57 -17.73 4.19
CA GLY A 218 -3.06 -17.45 2.84
C GLY A 218 -1.58 -17.07 2.81
N GLY A 219 -1.13 -16.69 1.64
CA GLY A 219 0.24 -16.30 1.29
C GLY A 219 0.36 -16.15 -0.23
N PRO A 220 1.58 -16.19 -0.81
CA PRO A 220 2.87 -16.41 -0.16
C PRO A 220 3.53 -15.15 0.38
N ALA A 221 2.87 -13.99 0.40
CA ALA A 221 3.45 -12.69 0.76
C ALA A 221 4.76 -12.41 0.00
N SER A 222 4.80 -12.79 -1.29
CA SER A 222 6.01 -12.69 -2.10
C SER A 222 6.29 -11.25 -2.50
N SER A 223 7.55 -10.85 -2.40
CA SER A 223 8.02 -9.58 -2.96
C SER A 223 8.13 -9.69 -4.48
N ASN A 224 7.99 -8.56 -5.13
CA ASN A 224 8.30 -8.34 -6.54
C ASN A 224 7.37 -9.04 -7.54
N PHE A 225 6.87 -8.24 -8.45
CA PHE A 225 6.36 -8.67 -9.73
C PHE A 225 7.46 -8.49 -10.77
N ILE A 226 8.04 -9.58 -11.25
CA ILE A 226 9.19 -9.54 -12.16
C ILE A 226 8.98 -10.47 -13.35
N ALA A 227 9.62 -10.16 -14.46
CA ALA A 227 9.66 -11.03 -15.63
C ALA A 227 10.80 -12.05 -15.60
N ASP A 228 11.68 -11.97 -14.62
CA ASP A 228 12.91 -12.76 -14.55
C ASP A 228 12.70 -14.06 -13.78
N THR A 229 12.79 -15.19 -14.48
CA THR A 229 12.57 -16.55 -13.93
C THR A 229 13.63 -17.00 -12.92
N ARG A 230 14.75 -16.29 -12.76
CA ARG A 230 15.77 -16.61 -11.75
C ARG A 230 15.24 -16.60 -10.32
N TYR A 231 14.18 -15.84 -10.08
CA TYR A 231 13.54 -15.75 -8.77
C TYR A 231 12.45 -16.80 -8.56
N ASP A 232 12.11 -17.58 -9.60
CA ASP A 232 11.09 -18.61 -9.53
C ASP A 232 11.67 -19.98 -9.18
N GLY A 233 13.01 -20.16 -9.28
CA GLY A 233 13.66 -21.45 -9.22
C GLY A 233 14.23 -21.84 -7.86
N GLU A 234 14.42 -23.14 -7.69
CA GLU A 234 15.17 -23.74 -6.58
C GLU A 234 16.69 -23.58 -6.76
N VAL A 235 17.12 -23.27 -7.98
CA VAL A 235 18.52 -23.19 -8.37
C VAL A 235 18.91 -21.74 -8.53
N TYR A 236 19.91 -21.32 -7.74
CA TYR A 236 20.54 -20.03 -7.88
C TYR A 236 21.49 -20.05 -9.10
N GLU A 237 21.02 -19.58 -10.24
CA GLU A 237 21.87 -19.33 -11.39
C GLU A 237 22.31 -17.85 -11.38
N GLN A 238 23.62 -17.62 -11.32
CA GLN A 238 24.21 -16.31 -11.61
C GLN A 238 24.13 -16.05 -13.12
N SER A 239 22.93 -15.85 -13.65
CA SER A 239 22.78 -15.45 -15.02
C SER A 239 22.93 -13.94 -15.17
N LYS A 240 23.43 -13.50 -16.31
CA LYS A 240 23.69 -12.08 -16.59
C LYS A 240 22.40 -11.26 -16.58
N SER A 241 22.32 -10.21 -15.77
CA SER A 241 21.19 -9.30 -15.79
C SER A 241 21.13 -8.59 -17.13
N ARG A 242 19.93 -8.50 -17.67
CA ARG A 242 19.70 -7.75 -18.88
C ARG A 242 19.03 -6.45 -18.50
N PHE A 243 19.75 -5.34 -18.66
CA PHE A 243 19.15 -4.04 -18.55
C PHE A 243 18.33 -3.78 -19.79
N TYR A 244 17.07 -3.44 -19.58
CA TYR A 244 16.16 -3.10 -20.66
C TYR A 244 15.95 -1.58 -20.71
N SER A 245 15.76 -1.04 -21.91
CA SER A 245 15.20 0.29 -22.05
C SER A 245 13.80 0.34 -21.42
N GLN A 246 13.33 1.54 -21.05
CA GLN A 246 12.00 1.70 -20.46
C GLN A 246 10.90 1.03 -21.31
N ASP A 247 10.99 1.14 -22.65
CA ASP A 247 10.07 0.47 -23.55
C ASP A 247 10.08 -1.06 -23.44
N LYS A 248 11.25 -1.66 -23.20
CA LYS A 248 11.36 -3.11 -23.01
C LYS A 248 10.80 -3.51 -21.65
N ILE A 249 11.06 -2.74 -20.59
CA ILE A 249 10.48 -2.95 -19.27
C ILE A 249 8.96 -2.96 -19.37
N ASN A 250 8.36 -1.95 -20.00
CA ASN A 250 6.90 -1.83 -20.12
C ASN A 250 6.25 -2.92 -20.98
N LYS A 251 7.01 -3.57 -21.87
CA LYS A 251 6.53 -4.66 -22.73
C LYS A 251 6.77 -6.06 -22.16
N GLN A 252 7.43 -6.19 -21.02
CA GLN A 252 7.66 -7.50 -20.40
C GLN A 252 6.37 -8.11 -19.88
N GLN A 253 6.32 -9.44 -19.85
CA GLN A 253 5.26 -10.16 -19.13
C GLN A 253 5.67 -10.28 -17.67
N TRP A 254 5.13 -9.39 -16.86
CA TRP A 254 5.34 -9.40 -15.41
C TRP A 254 4.48 -10.47 -14.75
N LYS A 255 5.03 -11.18 -13.79
CA LYS A 255 4.33 -12.18 -12.99
C LYS A 255 4.78 -12.11 -11.54
N GLY A 256 3.88 -12.46 -10.62
CA GLY A 256 4.20 -12.55 -9.21
C GLY A 256 5.15 -13.73 -8.93
N SER A 257 6.22 -13.44 -8.20
CA SER A 257 7.18 -14.48 -7.84
C SER A 257 6.52 -15.57 -7.00
N TRP A 258 6.71 -16.83 -7.41
CA TRP A 258 6.21 -18.05 -6.77
C TRP A 258 4.68 -18.26 -6.78
N ILE A 259 3.87 -17.32 -7.21
CA ILE A 259 2.40 -17.39 -7.08
C ILE A 259 1.84 -18.59 -7.86
N GLU A 260 2.25 -18.79 -9.13
CA GLU A 260 1.78 -19.95 -9.91
C GLU A 260 2.16 -21.26 -9.26
N ASP A 261 3.42 -21.42 -8.84
CA ASP A 261 3.92 -22.65 -8.21
C ASP A 261 3.28 -22.87 -6.83
N PHE A 262 2.99 -21.78 -6.10
CA PHE A 262 2.31 -21.85 -4.81
C PHE A 262 0.87 -22.35 -4.95
N ILE A 263 0.12 -21.81 -5.90
CA ILE A 263 -1.24 -22.28 -6.23
C ILE A 263 -1.19 -23.77 -6.61
N ALA A 264 -0.29 -24.15 -7.53
CA ALA A 264 -0.14 -25.54 -7.97
C ALA A 264 0.25 -26.48 -6.80
N TYR A 265 1.10 -26.03 -5.89
CA TYR A 265 1.44 -26.79 -4.69
C TYR A 265 0.23 -27.00 -3.78
N CYS A 266 -0.54 -25.95 -3.51
CA CYS A 266 -1.75 -26.06 -2.70
C CYS A 266 -2.77 -27.01 -3.33
N GLU A 267 -2.94 -26.98 -4.66
CA GLU A 267 -3.79 -27.93 -5.39
C GLU A 267 -3.33 -29.37 -5.25
N LYS A 268 -2.02 -29.61 -5.44
CA LYS A 268 -1.40 -30.95 -5.37
C LYS A 268 -1.53 -31.56 -3.98
N GLU A 269 -1.26 -30.77 -2.96
CA GLU A 269 -1.29 -31.22 -1.56
C GLU A 269 -2.70 -31.12 -0.93
N ASN A 270 -3.69 -30.66 -1.70
CA ASN A 270 -5.07 -30.41 -1.25
C ASN A 270 -5.14 -29.52 0.00
N LEU A 271 -4.35 -28.44 0.01
CA LEU A 271 -4.30 -27.49 1.11
C LEU A 271 -5.36 -26.38 0.94
N PRO A 272 -5.93 -25.85 2.01
CA PRO A 272 -6.70 -24.62 1.97
C PRO A 272 -5.87 -23.44 1.46
N LEU A 273 -6.49 -22.59 0.65
CA LEU A 273 -5.95 -21.32 0.19
C LEU A 273 -7.10 -20.30 0.18
N ASP A 274 -7.23 -19.56 1.27
CA ASP A 274 -8.34 -18.61 1.43
C ASP A 274 -8.05 -17.27 0.73
N PHE A 275 -6.76 -16.91 0.60
CA PHE A 275 -6.33 -15.72 -0.11
C PHE A 275 -4.92 -15.83 -0.67
N ILE A 276 -4.65 -15.05 -1.73
CA ILE A 276 -3.30 -14.75 -2.22
C ILE A 276 -2.87 -13.39 -1.69
N SER A 277 -1.63 -13.33 -1.19
CA SER A 277 -0.97 -12.08 -0.81
C SER A 277 0.35 -11.89 -1.53
N THR A 278 0.70 -10.64 -1.84
CA THR A 278 1.95 -10.28 -2.53
C THR A 278 2.24 -8.79 -2.38
N HIS A 279 3.49 -8.39 -2.66
CA HIS A 279 4.01 -7.04 -2.48
C HIS A 279 4.53 -6.47 -3.82
N PRO A 280 3.65 -6.02 -4.72
CA PRO A 280 4.08 -5.36 -5.94
C PRO A 280 4.39 -3.89 -5.68
N TYR A 281 5.61 -3.48 -6.01
CA TYR A 281 5.99 -2.07 -6.04
C TYR A 281 6.20 -1.61 -7.49
N PRO A 282 5.87 -0.36 -7.84
CA PRO A 282 6.07 0.15 -9.19
C PRO A 282 7.56 0.38 -9.51
N THR A 283 8.40 0.51 -8.48
CA THR A 283 9.85 0.45 -8.59
C THR A 283 10.29 -0.90 -8.08
N ASP A 284 10.69 -1.78 -8.98
CA ASP A 284 11.05 -3.14 -8.61
C ASP A 284 12.57 -3.36 -8.64
N TYR A 285 13.05 -4.34 -7.86
CA TYR A 285 14.47 -4.67 -7.85
C TYR A 285 14.78 -5.70 -8.92
N ALA A 286 15.72 -5.38 -9.80
CA ALA A 286 16.50 -6.40 -10.46
C ALA A 286 17.91 -6.39 -9.86
N LEU A 287 18.39 -7.52 -9.36
CA LEU A 287 19.79 -7.64 -8.99
C LEU A 287 20.65 -7.65 -10.25
N ASP A 288 21.66 -6.79 -10.29
CA ASP A 288 22.72 -6.86 -11.27
C ASP A 288 23.63 -8.08 -10.92
N PRO A 289 23.62 -9.15 -11.70
CA PRO A 289 24.36 -10.35 -11.35
C PRO A 289 25.88 -10.21 -11.51
N GLU A 290 26.36 -9.22 -12.26
CA GLU A 290 27.79 -8.96 -12.40
C GLU A 290 28.32 -8.22 -11.17
N THR A 291 27.55 -7.28 -10.63
CA THR A 291 27.98 -6.44 -9.51
C THR A 291 27.32 -6.81 -8.18
N GLY A 292 26.27 -7.62 -8.18
CA GLY A 292 25.43 -7.94 -7.03
C GLY A 292 24.69 -6.71 -6.45
N LYS A 293 24.63 -5.60 -7.21
CA LYS A 293 23.93 -4.37 -6.81
C LYS A 293 22.50 -4.45 -7.30
N SER A 294 21.55 -3.98 -6.48
CA SER A 294 20.19 -3.79 -6.94
C SER A 294 20.13 -2.65 -7.96
N LYS A 295 19.36 -2.84 -9.00
CA LYS A 295 18.96 -1.77 -9.91
C LYS A 295 17.43 -1.69 -9.90
N ASP A 296 16.95 -0.48 -9.70
CA ASP A 296 15.52 -0.23 -9.73
C ASP A 296 15.01 -0.28 -11.17
N ALA A 297 14.05 -1.12 -11.42
CA ALA A 297 13.23 -1.08 -12.61
C ALA A 297 12.00 -0.24 -12.32
N VAL A 298 11.87 0.90 -12.97
CA VAL A 298 10.70 1.77 -12.82
C VAL A 298 9.62 1.33 -13.80
N ARG A 299 8.47 0.96 -13.29
CA ARG A 299 7.32 0.49 -14.08
C ARG A 299 6.35 1.64 -14.40
N TYR A 300 5.46 1.41 -15.34
CA TYR A 300 4.44 2.37 -15.71
C TYR A 300 3.28 2.41 -14.69
N VAL A 301 2.48 3.46 -14.74
CA VAL A 301 1.51 3.81 -13.71
C VAL A 301 0.42 2.76 -13.47
N HIS A 302 0.04 1.98 -14.50
CA HIS A 302 -1.01 0.95 -14.37
C HIS A 302 -0.47 -0.43 -13.99
N SER A 303 0.80 -0.54 -13.61
CA SER A 303 1.42 -1.84 -13.32
C SER A 303 0.71 -2.62 -12.21
N LEU A 304 0.24 -1.97 -11.14
CA LEU A 304 -0.50 -2.65 -10.07
C LEU A 304 -1.81 -3.28 -10.56
N ARG A 305 -2.56 -2.55 -11.39
CA ARG A 305 -3.79 -3.06 -12.00
C ARG A 305 -3.52 -4.32 -12.82
N ASP A 306 -2.47 -4.31 -13.61
CA ASP A 306 -2.11 -5.43 -14.45
C ASP A 306 -1.61 -6.63 -13.62
N ASP A 307 -0.90 -6.38 -12.53
CA ASP A 307 -0.45 -7.39 -11.58
C ASP A 307 -1.65 -8.10 -10.92
N ILE A 308 -2.62 -7.34 -10.40
CA ILE A 308 -3.84 -7.89 -9.82
C ILE A 308 -4.63 -8.69 -10.88
N SER A 309 -4.75 -8.15 -12.08
CA SER A 309 -5.41 -8.83 -13.21
C SER A 309 -4.74 -10.17 -13.54
N TRP A 310 -3.40 -10.22 -13.48
CA TRP A 310 -2.65 -11.45 -13.69
C TRP A 310 -2.94 -12.46 -12.58
N ILE A 311 -2.93 -12.07 -11.30
CA ILE A 311 -3.26 -12.96 -10.17
C ILE A 311 -4.67 -13.54 -10.32
N ARG A 312 -5.66 -12.70 -10.60
CA ARG A 312 -7.05 -13.14 -10.81
C ARG A 312 -7.16 -14.18 -11.93
N LYS A 313 -6.38 -14.01 -13.01
CA LYS A 313 -6.32 -14.99 -14.11
C LYS A 313 -5.69 -16.32 -13.69
N GLN A 314 -4.72 -16.33 -12.76
CA GLN A 314 -4.17 -17.57 -12.23
C GLN A 314 -5.20 -18.28 -11.35
N LEU A 315 -5.83 -17.55 -10.43
CA LEU A 315 -6.87 -18.10 -9.55
C LEU A 315 -8.05 -18.67 -10.33
N ALA A 316 -8.53 -17.98 -11.37
CA ALA A 316 -9.64 -18.44 -12.21
C ALA A 316 -9.36 -19.78 -12.93
N LYS A 317 -8.09 -20.15 -13.10
CA LYS A 317 -7.68 -21.45 -13.71
C LYS A 317 -7.45 -22.55 -12.67
N SER A 318 -7.50 -22.22 -11.40
CA SER A 318 -7.16 -23.10 -10.27
C SER A 318 -8.40 -23.63 -9.57
N LYS A 319 -8.19 -24.45 -8.53
CA LYS A 319 -9.26 -24.89 -7.61
C LYS A 319 -9.74 -23.78 -6.65
N TYR A 320 -9.11 -22.59 -6.69
CA TYR A 320 -9.36 -21.48 -5.76
C TYR A 320 -9.84 -20.21 -6.47
N PRO A 321 -10.86 -20.26 -7.36
CA PRO A 321 -11.28 -19.09 -8.15
C PRO A 321 -11.80 -17.94 -7.27
N ASP A 322 -12.33 -18.28 -6.09
CA ASP A 322 -12.93 -17.33 -5.15
C ASP A 322 -11.95 -16.83 -4.07
N ALA A 323 -10.68 -17.28 -4.09
CA ALA A 323 -9.69 -16.80 -3.13
C ALA A 323 -9.52 -15.29 -3.21
N GLU A 324 -9.46 -14.65 -2.04
CA GLU A 324 -9.26 -13.20 -1.96
C GLU A 324 -7.87 -12.82 -2.48
N VAL A 325 -7.72 -11.58 -2.93
CA VAL A 325 -6.42 -11.01 -3.39
C VAL A 325 -6.11 -9.78 -2.56
N HIS A 326 -5.02 -9.87 -1.81
CA HIS A 326 -4.52 -8.80 -0.96
C HIS A 326 -3.12 -8.38 -1.40
N LEU A 327 -2.93 -7.10 -1.68
CA LEU A 327 -1.60 -6.52 -1.75
C LEU A 327 -1.25 -6.11 -0.32
N THR A 328 -0.55 -7.00 0.38
CA THR A 328 -0.25 -6.84 1.81
C THR A 328 0.93 -5.93 2.09
N GLU A 329 1.59 -5.45 1.05
CA GLU A 329 2.45 -4.27 1.03
C GLU A 329 2.44 -3.62 -0.35
N TRP A 330 2.37 -2.30 -0.38
CA TRP A 330 2.65 -1.49 -1.55
C TRP A 330 2.90 -0.04 -1.17
N SER A 331 3.67 0.66 -1.98
CA SER A 331 3.83 2.11 -1.96
C SER A 331 4.47 2.55 -3.28
N THR A 332 5.04 3.74 -3.35
CA THR A 332 5.77 4.20 -4.54
C THR A 332 7.14 3.54 -4.69
N SER A 333 7.75 3.10 -3.58
CA SER A 333 9.10 2.52 -3.56
C SER A 333 9.28 1.56 -2.38
N PRO A 334 9.96 0.41 -2.56
CA PRO A 334 10.33 -0.50 -1.47
C PRO A 334 11.55 -0.03 -0.68
N ASN A 335 12.05 1.18 -0.89
CA ASN A 335 13.24 1.71 -0.21
C ASN A 335 12.85 2.64 0.93
N SER A 336 13.21 2.30 2.16
CA SER A 336 12.92 3.07 3.37
C SER A 336 13.70 4.40 3.50
N ARG A 337 14.45 4.80 2.49
CA ARG A 337 15.20 6.07 2.43
C ARG A 337 14.97 6.75 1.09
N ASP A 338 13.74 6.66 0.58
CA ASP A 338 13.34 7.28 -0.66
C ASP A 338 12.54 8.56 -0.36
N VAL A 339 13.08 9.70 -0.71
CA VAL A 339 12.43 11.01 -0.52
C VAL A 339 11.02 11.07 -1.12
N MET A 340 10.73 10.20 -2.10
CA MET A 340 9.39 10.08 -2.66
C MET A 340 8.30 9.82 -1.61
N HIS A 341 8.63 9.22 -0.47
CA HIS A 341 7.64 9.00 0.60
C HIS A 341 7.26 10.28 1.36
N ASP A 342 8.08 11.32 1.29
CA ASP A 342 7.86 12.56 2.05
C ASP A 342 7.21 13.67 1.23
N ILE A 343 7.25 13.59 -0.12
CA ILE A 343 6.87 14.64 -1.05
C ILE A 343 5.49 14.45 -1.66
N LEU A 344 5.04 15.41 -2.47
CA LEU A 344 3.67 15.49 -3.02
C LEU A 344 3.27 14.37 -4.00
N PRO A 345 4.12 13.87 -4.95
CA PRO A 345 3.72 12.94 -6.00
C PRO A 345 3.02 11.65 -5.54
N PRO A 346 3.39 11.01 -4.42
CA PRO A 346 2.71 9.81 -3.93
C PRO A 346 1.21 9.97 -3.73
N ALA A 347 0.74 11.17 -3.38
CA ALA A 347 -0.69 11.38 -3.15
C ALA A 347 -1.53 11.18 -4.42
N ALA A 348 -1.14 11.81 -5.53
CA ALA A 348 -1.82 11.62 -6.81
C ALA A 348 -1.67 10.18 -7.32
N TYR A 349 -0.52 9.54 -7.07
CA TYR A 349 -0.29 8.13 -7.40
C TYR A 349 -1.22 7.20 -6.61
N ILE A 350 -1.39 7.42 -5.31
CA ILE A 350 -2.30 6.65 -4.45
C ILE A 350 -3.74 6.77 -4.94
N LEU A 351 -4.22 8.00 -5.23
CA LEU A 351 -5.56 8.19 -5.78
C LEU A 351 -5.73 7.42 -7.09
N LYS A 352 -4.80 7.60 -8.02
CA LYS A 352 -4.86 6.95 -9.33
C LYS A 352 -4.85 5.42 -9.22
N CYS A 353 -3.92 4.84 -8.48
CA CYS A 353 -3.82 3.38 -8.35
C CYS A 353 -5.05 2.78 -7.69
N ASN A 354 -5.55 3.38 -6.60
CA ASN A 354 -6.74 2.86 -5.93
C ASN A 354 -7.99 2.97 -6.81
N LEU A 355 -8.14 4.03 -7.58
CA LEU A 355 -9.30 4.16 -8.47
C LEU A 355 -9.20 3.26 -9.72
N ASP A 356 -7.99 3.05 -10.25
CA ASP A 356 -7.74 2.15 -11.39
C ASP A 356 -7.96 0.67 -11.04
N CYS A 357 -7.75 0.29 -9.77
CA CYS A 357 -7.89 -1.10 -9.29
C CYS A 357 -9.25 -1.39 -8.62
N LEU A 358 -10.20 -0.47 -8.70
CA LEU A 358 -11.52 -0.60 -8.06
C LEU A 358 -12.23 -1.90 -8.48
N GLY A 359 -12.63 -2.71 -7.49
CA GLY A 359 -13.31 -3.99 -7.71
C GLY A 359 -12.42 -5.15 -8.15
N MET A 360 -11.10 -4.97 -8.21
CA MET A 360 -10.17 -6.01 -8.66
C MET A 360 -9.47 -6.75 -7.51
N ALA A 361 -9.21 -6.07 -6.40
CA ALA A 361 -8.56 -6.61 -5.21
C ALA A 361 -9.45 -6.50 -3.98
N ASN A 362 -9.18 -7.31 -2.95
CA ASN A 362 -9.85 -7.24 -1.67
C ASN A 362 -9.19 -6.21 -0.74
N SER A 363 -7.90 -5.96 -0.89
CA SER A 363 -7.20 -4.84 -0.24
C SER A 363 -5.94 -4.42 -0.97
N LEU A 364 -5.59 -3.14 -0.82
CA LEU A 364 -4.29 -2.56 -1.11
C LEU A 364 -3.77 -1.94 0.19
N MET A 365 -2.91 -2.66 0.93
CA MET A 365 -2.43 -2.25 2.25
C MET A 365 -1.14 -1.45 2.11
N TYR A 366 -1.21 -0.14 2.38
CA TYR A 366 -0.07 0.76 2.21
C TYR A 366 1.04 0.48 3.23
N TRP A 367 2.26 0.39 2.76
CA TRP A 367 3.47 0.24 3.54
C TRP A 367 4.14 1.59 3.76
N THR A 368 4.00 2.27 4.92
CA THR A 368 3.35 1.98 6.19
C THR A 368 2.50 3.18 6.66
N PHE A 369 1.75 3.06 7.77
CA PHE A 369 1.01 4.21 8.30
C PHE A 369 1.90 5.19 9.07
N THR A 370 3.06 4.74 9.61
CA THR A 370 3.92 5.52 10.52
C THR A 370 5.41 5.36 10.21
N ASP A 371 6.19 6.41 10.47
CA ASP A 371 7.67 6.39 10.50
C ASP A 371 8.22 6.00 11.88
N ILE A 372 7.39 5.55 12.82
CA ILE A 372 7.88 4.78 13.95
C ILE A 372 8.21 3.39 13.42
N PHE A 373 9.42 3.28 12.87
CA PHE A 373 9.86 2.20 12.02
C PHE A 373 11.38 2.03 12.11
N GLU A 374 11.87 0.88 12.53
CA GLU A 374 13.25 0.69 12.96
C GLU A 374 14.10 -0.20 12.04
N GLU A 375 13.57 -0.74 10.96
CA GLU A 375 14.30 -1.72 10.13
C GLU A 375 15.65 -1.24 9.60
N LYS A 376 15.81 0.07 9.39
CA LYS A 376 17.08 0.68 9.00
C LYS A 376 17.57 1.70 10.02
N GLY A 377 17.23 1.49 11.28
CA GLY A 377 17.46 2.43 12.36
C GLY A 377 16.48 3.61 12.30
N GLY A 378 16.53 4.48 13.31
CA GLY A 378 15.81 5.76 13.30
C GLY A 378 16.28 6.63 12.14
N GLY A 379 15.41 7.49 11.62
CA GLY A 379 15.78 8.42 10.55
C GLY A 379 16.80 9.46 11.02
N GLU A 380 17.63 9.96 10.10
CA GLU A 380 18.63 10.99 10.41
C GLU A 380 18.03 12.40 10.53
N SER A 381 16.80 12.61 10.03
CA SER A 381 16.06 13.87 10.11
C SER A 381 14.57 13.59 10.23
N ILE A 382 13.75 14.62 10.46
CA ILE A 382 12.30 14.46 10.58
C ILE A 382 11.62 14.03 9.27
N PHE A 383 12.24 14.31 8.13
CA PHE A 383 11.89 13.79 6.81
C PHE A 383 13.13 13.11 6.21
N HIS A 384 13.12 11.82 6.22
CA HIS A 384 14.27 11.00 5.83
C HIS A 384 13.91 9.96 4.75
N GLY A 385 12.76 10.12 4.09
CA GLY A 385 12.24 9.16 3.13
C GLY A 385 11.70 7.89 3.78
N GLY A 386 11.21 7.98 5.02
CA GLY A 386 10.54 6.88 5.71
C GLY A 386 9.21 6.53 5.05
N PHE A 387 8.81 5.26 5.13
CA PHE A 387 7.60 4.75 4.48
C PHE A 387 6.28 5.33 5.00
N GLY A 388 6.27 5.84 6.24
CA GLY A 388 5.07 6.23 6.95
C GLY A 388 4.28 7.33 6.25
N MET A 389 2.97 7.22 6.28
CA MET A 389 2.07 8.34 5.95
C MET A 389 2.10 9.43 7.02
N ILE A 390 2.55 9.09 8.22
CA ILE A 390 2.75 9.99 9.36
C ILE A 390 4.21 9.88 9.78
N ASN A 391 4.93 11.01 9.87
CA ASN A 391 6.32 10.97 10.28
C ASN A 391 6.48 10.67 11.78
N PHE A 392 7.70 10.42 12.24
CA PHE A 392 7.98 10.08 13.63
C PHE A 392 7.42 11.11 14.64
N GLN A 393 7.41 12.40 14.29
CA GLN A 393 6.89 13.49 15.12
C GLN A 393 5.36 13.63 15.07
N GLY A 394 4.66 12.81 14.28
CA GLY A 394 3.20 12.86 14.13
C GLY A 394 2.70 13.89 13.11
N MET A 395 3.54 14.28 12.15
CA MET A 395 3.14 15.14 11.02
C MET A 395 2.59 14.27 9.90
N VAL A 396 1.39 14.57 9.42
CA VAL A 396 0.81 13.87 8.26
C VAL A 396 1.49 14.31 6.98
N LYS A 397 1.78 13.34 6.10
CA LYS A 397 2.40 13.55 4.79
C LYS A 397 1.33 13.61 3.68
N PRO A 398 1.66 14.00 2.45
CA PRO A 398 0.71 13.99 1.32
C PRO A 398 0.00 12.63 1.10
N SER A 399 0.69 11.52 1.29
CA SER A 399 0.10 10.17 1.22
C SER A 399 -1.07 9.95 2.21
N PHE A 400 -0.99 10.50 3.41
CA PHE A 400 -2.08 10.46 4.39
C PHE A 400 -3.32 11.19 3.87
N HIS A 401 -3.14 12.37 3.28
CA HIS A 401 -4.26 13.14 2.72
C HIS A 401 -4.95 12.41 1.57
N ALA A 402 -4.20 11.68 0.74
CA ALA A 402 -4.80 10.87 -0.32
C ALA A 402 -5.75 9.80 0.25
N TYR A 403 -5.32 9.04 1.27
CA TYR A 403 -6.18 8.06 1.94
C TYR A 403 -7.35 8.71 2.67
N ARG A 404 -7.14 9.86 3.29
CA ARG A 404 -8.20 10.63 3.93
C ARG A 404 -9.25 11.10 2.90
N MET A 405 -8.84 11.54 1.71
CA MET A 405 -9.75 11.90 0.63
C MET A 405 -10.53 10.69 0.10
N LEU A 406 -9.87 9.55 -0.11
CA LEU A 406 -10.52 8.30 -0.49
C LEU A 406 -11.56 7.84 0.53
N ASN A 407 -11.27 8.00 1.83
CA ASN A 407 -12.19 7.62 2.91
C ASN A 407 -13.46 8.49 2.97
N GLN A 408 -13.46 9.67 2.34
CA GLN A 408 -14.63 10.56 2.27
C GLN A 408 -15.59 10.21 1.11
N LEU A 409 -15.19 9.34 0.19
CA LEU A 409 -16.06 8.90 -0.92
C LEU A 409 -17.30 8.18 -0.40
N GLY A 410 -18.37 8.20 -1.19
CA GLY A 410 -19.54 7.36 -0.94
C GLY A 410 -19.26 5.91 -1.33
N ASP A 411 -20.31 5.10 -1.37
CA ASP A 411 -20.28 3.66 -1.69
C ASP A 411 -20.99 3.32 -3.02
N GLU A 412 -21.50 4.34 -3.74
CA GLU A 412 -22.04 4.24 -5.08
C GLU A 412 -21.21 5.06 -6.07
N LYS A 413 -20.59 4.42 -7.06
CA LYS A 413 -19.87 5.08 -8.13
C LYS A 413 -20.84 5.68 -9.14
N LEU A 414 -20.82 7.00 -9.29
CA LEU A 414 -21.58 7.70 -10.30
C LEU A 414 -20.75 7.92 -11.58
N TYR A 415 -19.44 8.19 -11.45
CA TYR A 415 -18.58 8.47 -12.57
C TYR A 415 -17.12 8.16 -12.25
N TYR A 416 -16.39 7.62 -13.21
CA TYR A 416 -14.93 7.57 -13.19
C TYR A 416 -14.36 7.74 -14.60
N LYS A 417 -13.58 8.75 -14.77
CA LYS A 417 -12.65 8.95 -15.89
C LYS A 417 -11.55 9.88 -15.40
N ASP A 418 -10.30 9.40 -15.45
CA ASP A 418 -9.14 10.23 -15.08
C ASP A 418 -9.25 11.65 -15.68
N PRO A 419 -9.19 12.70 -14.85
CA PRO A 419 -8.75 12.74 -13.45
C PRO A 419 -9.86 12.77 -12.39
N LEU A 420 -11.09 12.45 -12.70
CA LEU A 420 -12.27 12.68 -11.86
C LEU A 420 -12.97 11.38 -11.47
N PHE A 421 -13.25 11.21 -10.18
CA PHE A 421 -14.14 10.19 -9.64
C PHE A 421 -15.26 10.86 -8.85
N VAL A 422 -16.51 10.48 -9.11
CA VAL A 422 -17.70 10.99 -8.40
C VAL A 422 -18.46 9.83 -7.78
N SER A 423 -18.79 9.96 -6.52
CA SER A 423 -19.55 8.97 -5.75
C SER A 423 -20.73 9.60 -5.01
N ARG A 424 -21.65 8.76 -4.57
CA ARG A 424 -22.75 9.11 -3.69
C ARG A 424 -22.82 8.11 -2.54
N SER A 425 -23.16 8.58 -1.35
CA SER A 425 -23.44 7.71 -0.21
C SER A 425 -24.84 7.11 -0.35
N SER A 426 -24.96 5.79 -0.38
CA SER A 426 -26.26 5.08 -0.40
C SER A 426 -27.10 5.36 0.84
N THR A 427 -26.44 5.67 1.97
CA THR A 427 -27.11 5.91 3.27
C THR A 427 -27.60 7.35 3.39
N THR A 428 -26.79 8.34 2.99
CA THR A 428 -27.10 9.77 3.21
C THR A 428 -27.56 10.49 1.95
N GLY A 429 -27.31 9.92 0.77
CA GLY A 429 -27.53 10.55 -0.53
C GLY A 429 -26.50 11.63 -0.88
N LYS A 430 -25.58 11.97 0.04
CA LYS A 430 -24.57 13.03 -0.19
C LYS A 430 -23.57 12.63 -1.28
N VAL A 431 -23.18 13.64 -2.07
CA VAL A 431 -22.25 13.49 -3.18
C VAL A 431 -20.84 13.91 -2.74
N THR A 432 -19.87 13.11 -3.13
CA THR A 432 -18.45 13.40 -2.93
C THR A 432 -17.67 13.05 -4.19
N ALA A 433 -16.73 13.91 -4.56
CA ALA A 433 -15.85 13.63 -5.68
C ALA A 433 -14.39 13.86 -5.29
N VAL A 434 -13.48 13.15 -5.95
CA VAL A 434 -12.04 13.42 -5.93
C VAL A 434 -11.56 13.67 -7.35
N ALA A 435 -10.68 14.65 -7.48
CA ALA A 435 -9.98 14.92 -8.73
C ALA A 435 -8.49 15.08 -8.45
N PHE A 436 -7.64 14.72 -9.42
CA PHE A 436 -6.19 14.77 -9.24
C PHE A 436 -5.48 15.01 -10.57
N ASN A 437 -4.30 15.61 -10.51
CA ASN A 437 -3.40 15.65 -11.64
C ASN A 437 -2.26 14.67 -11.42
N TYR A 438 -2.32 13.51 -12.08
CA TYR A 438 -1.16 12.66 -12.29
C TYR A 438 -0.58 13.00 -13.65
N PRO A 439 0.61 13.64 -13.73
CA PRO A 439 1.13 14.15 -14.99
C PRO A 439 1.47 13.03 -15.98
N LYS A 440 1.12 13.26 -17.26
CA LYS A 440 1.34 12.30 -18.36
C LYS A 440 2.81 11.93 -18.58
N GLU A 441 3.73 12.81 -18.20
CA GLU A 441 5.17 12.59 -18.29
C GLU A 441 5.63 11.38 -17.46
N TYR A 442 4.86 11.02 -16.43
CA TYR A 442 5.15 9.91 -15.53
C TYR A 442 4.26 8.66 -15.76
N GLU A 443 3.46 8.64 -16.82
CA GLU A 443 2.62 7.46 -17.13
C GLU A 443 3.44 6.23 -17.49
N ASN A 444 4.53 6.41 -18.23
CA ASN A 444 5.40 5.30 -18.69
C ASN A 444 6.45 4.87 -17.66
N ALA A 445 6.74 5.72 -16.70
CA ALA A 445 7.66 5.44 -15.60
C ALA A 445 7.23 6.29 -14.41
N VAL A 446 6.82 5.67 -13.32
CA VAL A 446 6.36 6.40 -12.12
C VAL A 446 7.49 7.26 -11.55
N PRO A 447 7.18 8.33 -10.79
CA PRO A 447 8.21 9.13 -10.14
C PRO A 447 9.07 8.27 -9.21
N SER A 448 10.36 8.53 -9.21
CA SER A 448 11.34 7.85 -8.37
C SER A 448 12.40 8.85 -7.87
N SER A 449 13.17 8.46 -6.88
CA SER A 449 14.28 9.28 -6.36
C SER A 449 15.29 9.73 -7.42
N LYS A 450 15.31 9.08 -8.59
CA LYS A 450 16.20 9.43 -9.70
C LYS A 450 15.72 10.60 -10.54
N ASN A 451 14.42 10.89 -10.55
CA ASN A 451 13.80 11.95 -11.37
C ASN A 451 12.97 12.95 -10.57
N PHE A 452 13.03 12.93 -9.24
CA PHE A 452 12.19 13.77 -8.40
C PHE A 452 12.52 15.28 -8.47
N HIS A 453 13.75 15.65 -8.85
CA HIS A 453 14.16 17.04 -8.89
C HIS A 453 13.32 17.91 -9.85
N ASN A 454 12.76 17.27 -10.87
CA ASN A 454 11.98 17.94 -11.92
C ASN A 454 10.47 17.65 -11.82
N TYR A 455 10.00 16.99 -10.75
CA TYR A 455 8.61 16.54 -10.68
C TYR A 455 7.57 17.67 -10.76
N MET A 456 7.92 18.87 -10.32
CA MET A 456 7.04 20.05 -10.40
C MET A 456 7.06 20.75 -11.76
N GLU A 457 7.98 20.42 -12.67
CA GLU A 457 8.04 20.95 -14.05
C GLU A 457 7.11 20.19 -15.00
N ALA A 458 6.32 19.25 -14.51
CA ALA A 458 5.38 18.47 -15.28
C ALA A 458 4.14 19.28 -15.69
N SER A 459 3.31 18.69 -16.57
CA SER A 459 2.14 19.35 -17.15
C SER A 459 1.02 19.58 -16.13
N SER A 460 0.43 20.78 -16.16
CA SER A 460 -0.88 21.06 -15.55
C SER A 460 -2.01 20.36 -16.31
N LYS A 461 -3.16 20.19 -15.65
CA LYS A 461 -4.35 19.57 -16.23
C LYS A 461 -5.59 20.41 -15.92
N GLU A 462 -6.37 20.77 -16.92
CA GLU A 462 -7.64 21.45 -16.71
C GLU A 462 -8.70 20.45 -16.20
N LEU A 463 -9.38 20.82 -15.12
CA LEU A 463 -10.57 20.16 -14.60
C LEU A 463 -11.79 21.04 -14.87
N GLU A 464 -12.73 20.55 -15.66
CA GLU A 464 -14.06 21.13 -15.83
C GLU A 464 -15.11 20.12 -15.39
N LEU A 465 -15.77 20.39 -14.26
CA LEU A 465 -16.78 19.53 -13.66
C LEU A 465 -18.14 20.27 -13.64
N GLU A 466 -19.18 19.56 -14.06
CA GLU A 466 -20.56 19.99 -13.91
C GLU A 466 -21.37 18.86 -13.24
N LEU A 467 -21.78 19.09 -11.98
CA LEU A 467 -22.71 18.19 -11.27
C LEU A 467 -24.12 18.71 -11.43
N THR A 468 -25.04 17.89 -11.94
CA THR A 468 -26.45 18.24 -12.16
C THR A 468 -27.37 17.39 -11.32
N GLY A 469 -28.59 17.86 -11.04
CA GLY A 469 -29.58 17.14 -10.23
C GLY A 469 -29.40 17.29 -8.72
N LEU A 470 -28.55 18.21 -8.28
CA LEU A 470 -28.33 18.56 -6.88
C LEU A 470 -29.52 19.38 -6.32
N THR A 471 -29.62 19.46 -4.99
CA THR A 471 -30.58 20.34 -4.32
C THR A 471 -30.06 21.80 -4.40
N PRO A 472 -30.85 22.74 -4.94
CA PRO A 472 -30.47 24.15 -5.01
C PRO A 472 -30.10 24.72 -3.65
N GLY A 473 -29.03 25.52 -3.59
CA GLY A 473 -28.54 26.16 -2.37
C GLY A 473 -27.68 25.27 -1.46
N THR A 474 -27.54 23.98 -1.74
CA THR A 474 -26.61 23.10 -1.02
C THR A 474 -25.19 23.62 -1.12
N THR A 475 -24.42 23.49 -0.04
CA THR A 475 -23.02 23.92 0.03
C THR A 475 -22.09 22.72 -0.13
N PHE A 476 -21.06 22.90 -0.95
CA PHE A 476 -19.95 21.98 -1.07
C PHE A 476 -18.67 22.64 -0.55
N ILE A 477 -17.82 21.86 0.08
CA ILE A 477 -16.43 22.21 0.34
C ILE A 477 -15.58 21.67 -0.80
N VAL A 478 -14.70 22.51 -1.33
CA VAL A 478 -13.61 22.13 -2.23
C VAL A 478 -12.33 22.23 -1.43
N GLU A 479 -11.72 21.08 -1.15
CA GLU A 479 -10.47 21.00 -0.40
C GLU A 479 -9.34 20.63 -1.36
N THR A 480 -8.32 21.49 -1.43
CA THR A 480 -7.16 21.32 -2.32
C THR A 480 -5.91 21.03 -1.52
N MET A 481 -5.20 19.99 -1.93
CA MET A 481 -3.82 19.70 -1.55
C MET A 481 -2.94 19.88 -2.78
N ASP A 482 -1.94 20.73 -2.66
CA ASP A 482 -1.00 21.05 -3.73
C ASP A 482 0.39 21.36 -3.16
N LYS A 483 1.25 21.94 -3.98
CA LYS A 483 2.61 22.30 -3.59
C LYS A 483 2.66 23.23 -2.36
N ASP A 484 1.67 24.10 -2.17
CA ASP A 484 1.65 25.12 -1.12
C ASP A 484 0.69 24.79 0.04
N HIS A 485 -0.14 23.76 -0.11
CA HIS A 485 -1.21 23.42 0.84
C HIS A 485 -1.22 21.93 1.18
N GLY A 486 -1.06 21.58 2.46
CA GLY A 486 -1.04 20.20 2.94
C GLY A 486 0.23 19.42 2.56
N ASN A 487 1.28 20.11 2.13
CA ASN A 487 2.58 19.57 1.76
C ASN A 487 3.65 20.01 2.75
N VAL A 488 3.75 19.29 3.86
CA VAL A 488 4.62 19.67 4.98
C VAL A 488 6.11 19.61 4.64
N TYR A 489 6.52 18.77 3.68
CA TYR A 489 7.93 18.68 3.27
C TYR A 489 8.43 19.99 2.67
N ASP A 490 7.65 20.61 1.79
CA ASP A 490 8.04 21.88 1.20
C ASP A 490 8.08 23.02 2.24
N GLU A 491 7.18 22.99 3.23
CA GLU A 491 7.23 23.92 4.37
C GLU A 491 8.49 23.71 5.23
N TYR A 492 8.87 22.46 5.47
CA TYR A 492 10.12 22.13 6.16
C TYR A 492 11.34 22.65 5.39
N MET A 493 11.35 22.53 4.06
CA MET A 493 12.42 23.09 3.23
C MET A 493 12.44 24.63 3.27
N LYS A 494 11.28 25.30 3.29
CA LYS A 494 11.16 26.78 3.37
C LYS A 494 11.74 27.35 4.67
N ILE A 495 11.64 26.63 5.79
CA ILE A 495 12.23 27.07 7.06
C ILE A 495 13.71 26.69 7.21
N GLY A 496 14.35 26.22 6.13
CA GLY A 496 15.78 25.90 6.10
C GLY A 496 16.13 24.47 6.47
N ALA A 497 15.16 23.57 6.46
CA ALA A 497 15.33 22.14 6.73
C ALA A 497 16.14 21.84 8.00
N PRO A 498 15.75 22.35 9.18
CA PRO A 498 16.52 22.17 10.40
C PRO A 498 16.64 20.68 10.74
N HIS A 499 17.88 20.20 10.96
CA HIS A 499 18.15 18.82 11.29
C HIS A 499 17.40 18.35 12.56
N SER A 500 17.30 19.26 13.54
CA SER A 500 16.57 19.04 14.79
C SER A 500 15.70 20.26 15.07
N PRO A 501 14.48 20.32 14.49
CA PRO A 501 13.60 21.46 14.69
C PRO A 501 13.26 21.63 16.18
N ASN A 502 13.20 22.88 16.63
CA ASN A 502 12.77 23.21 17.99
C ASN A 502 11.25 22.97 18.14
N ARG A 503 10.75 23.22 19.36
CA ARG A 503 9.34 22.94 19.68
C ARG A 503 8.36 23.84 18.89
N GLU A 504 8.72 25.09 18.64
CA GLU A 504 7.89 26.03 17.88
C GLU A 504 7.86 25.65 16.40
N GLU A 505 9.02 25.35 15.82
CA GLU A 505 9.14 24.85 14.44
C GLU A 505 8.36 23.53 14.25
N THR A 506 8.45 22.62 15.22
CA THR A 506 7.68 21.38 15.19
C THR A 506 6.17 21.62 15.24
N THR A 507 5.71 22.55 16.07
CA THR A 507 4.28 22.92 16.17
C THR A 507 3.81 23.55 14.86
N TYR A 508 4.58 24.51 14.34
CA TYR A 508 4.30 25.14 13.05
C TYR A 508 4.16 24.12 11.92
N LEU A 509 5.13 23.18 11.80
CA LEU A 509 5.09 22.16 10.77
C LEU A 509 3.89 21.21 10.94
N LYS A 510 3.50 20.86 12.17
CA LYS A 510 2.28 20.07 12.43
C LYS A 510 1.02 20.78 11.93
N GLU A 511 0.90 22.08 12.15
CA GLU A 511 -0.22 22.88 11.66
C GLU A 511 -0.21 22.95 10.12
N ARG A 512 0.96 23.15 9.52
CA ARG A 512 1.12 23.18 8.06
C ARG A 512 0.84 21.84 7.39
N ALA A 513 1.15 20.73 8.07
CA ALA A 513 0.81 19.40 7.60
C ALA A 513 -0.70 19.22 7.35
N TRP A 514 -1.56 19.85 8.15
CA TRP A 514 -3.03 19.86 7.99
C TRP A 514 -3.55 21.04 7.14
N GLY A 515 -2.67 21.92 6.72
CA GLY A 515 -2.99 23.19 6.07
C GLY A 515 -3.43 23.05 4.59
N THR A 516 -4.42 22.22 4.29
CA THR A 516 -5.06 22.16 2.96
C THR A 516 -5.90 23.43 2.72
N LEU A 517 -5.99 23.87 1.46
CA LEU A 517 -6.85 25.00 1.08
C LEU A 517 -8.32 24.57 1.03
N LYS A 518 -9.20 25.28 1.74
CA LYS A 518 -10.64 24.99 1.75
C LYS A 518 -11.44 26.18 1.26
N GLU A 519 -12.28 25.93 0.27
CA GLU A 519 -13.22 26.88 -0.31
C GLU A 519 -14.64 26.32 -0.24
N THR A 520 -15.64 27.17 -0.28
CA THR A 520 -17.05 26.76 -0.35
C THR A 520 -17.69 27.19 -1.66
N ILE A 521 -18.48 26.28 -2.26
CA ILE A 521 -19.26 26.57 -3.46
C ILE A 521 -20.72 26.23 -3.18
N ARG A 522 -21.66 27.06 -3.64
CA ARG A 522 -23.10 26.81 -3.55
C ARG A 522 -23.64 26.30 -4.88
N VAL A 523 -24.53 25.32 -4.77
CA VAL A 523 -25.34 24.84 -5.88
C VAL A 523 -26.30 25.95 -6.35
N SER A 524 -26.32 26.19 -7.64
CA SER A 524 -27.20 27.19 -8.28
C SER A 524 -28.68 26.83 -8.20
N GLN A 525 -29.56 27.77 -8.57
CA GLN A 525 -31.01 27.58 -8.49
C GLN A 525 -31.54 26.49 -9.43
N ASP A 526 -30.83 26.18 -10.49
CA ASP A 526 -31.14 25.09 -11.43
C ASP A 526 -30.64 23.71 -10.98
N GLY A 527 -30.08 23.61 -9.76
CA GLY A 527 -29.54 22.35 -9.21
C GLY A 527 -28.20 21.94 -9.78
N THR A 528 -27.42 22.90 -10.29
CA THR A 528 -26.12 22.66 -10.90
C THR A 528 -24.98 23.21 -10.04
N LEU A 529 -23.87 22.46 -9.96
CA LEU A 529 -22.60 22.93 -9.43
C LEU A 529 -21.56 22.86 -10.54
N LYS A 530 -20.91 23.99 -10.82
CA LYS A 530 -19.83 24.07 -11.81
C LYS A 530 -18.52 24.39 -11.14
N LEU A 531 -17.49 23.64 -11.48
CA LEU A 531 -16.11 23.85 -11.00
C LEU A 531 -15.16 23.79 -12.18
N LYS A 532 -14.41 24.89 -12.37
CA LYS A 532 -13.30 24.95 -13.31
C LYS A 532 -12.02 25.26 -12.55
N ARG A 533 -10.99 24.42 -12.71
CA ARG A 533 -9.68 24.58 -12.06
C ARG A 533 -8.56 24.13 -13.00
N ASP A 534 -7.45 24.84 -12.95
CA ASP A 534 -6.19 24.37 -13.50
C ASP A 534 -5.43 23.64 -12.37
N LEU A 535 -5.35 22.31 -12.49
CA LEU A 535 -4.66 21.45 -11.55
C LEU A 535 -3.16 21.47 -11.86
N LEU A 536 -2.37 22.14 -11.02
CA LEU A 536 -0.91 22.06 -11.08
C LEU A 536 -0.46 20.59 -10.95
N PRO A 537 0.79 20.25 -11.31
CA PRO A 537 1.29 18.89 -11.14
C PRO A 537 1.05 18.34 -9.72
N TRP A 538 0.54 17.11 -9.64
CA TRP A 538 0.30 16.38 -8.39
C TRP A 538 -0.80 16.95 -7.47
N THR A 539 -1.52 17.98 -7.88
CA THR A 539 -2.66 18.52 -7.12
C THR A 539 -3.72 17.44 -6.93
N CYS A 540 -4.25 17.33 -5.71
CA CYS A 540 -5.38 16.50 -5.34
C CYS A 540 -6.50 17.37 -4.76
N ILE A 541 -7.75 17.15 -5.20
CA ILE A 541 -8.92 17.89 -4.76
C ILE A 541 -9.99 16.93 -4.25
N LEU A 542 -10.56 17.26 -3.09
CA LEU A 542 -11.77 16.66 -2.57
C LEU A 542 -12.93 17.69 -2.72
N ILE A 543 -14.04 17.27 -3.31
CA ILE A 543 -15.26 18.05 -3.47
C ILE A 543 -16.34 17.33 -2.69
N LYS A 544 -16.81 17.91 -1.58
CA LYS A 544 -17.67 17.22 -0.63
C LYS A 544 -18.90 18.04 -0.29
N GLU A 545 -20.07 17.44 -0.41
CA GLU A 545 -21.35 17.97 0.06
C GLU A 545 -21.38 18.03 1.60
N LEU A 546 -21.79 19.20 2.17
CA LEU A 546 -21.87 19.43 3.62
C LEU A 546 -23.13 18.85 4.25
#